data_8be9c75379b86f497ec9171ada96363c
#
_entry.id   8be9c75379b86f497ec9171ada96363c
#
_cell.length_a   1.000
_cell.length_b   1.000
_cell.length_c   1.000
_cell.angle_alpha   90.00
_cell.angle_beta   90.00
_cell.angle_gamma   90.00
#
_symmetry.space_group_name_H-M   'P 1'
#
loop_
_entity.id
_entity.type
_entity.pdbx_description
1 polymer ?
#
loop_
_entity_poly.entity_id
_entity_poly.type
_entity_poly.pdbx_seq_one_letter_code
_entity_poly.pdbx_strand_id
1 'polypeptide(L)' 'MAQITKDTLIGEALSINPNIAPVLLEMGMHCLGCPASQGESIAEAAMVHGQDPDAIIAKINALS' A
#
# COMPACT_ATOMS: atom_id res chain seq x y z
N MET A 1 -0.36 -13.56 -12.81
CA MET A 1 -0.81 -12.26 -12.36
C MET A 1 -0.09 -11.85 -11.09
N ALA A 2 0.43 -10.63 -11.09
CA ALA A 2 1.13 -10.14 -9.90
C ALA A 2 0.15 -9.92 -8.76
N GLN A 3 0.49 -10.41 -7.60
CA GLN A 3 -0.31 -10.27 -6.41
C GLN A 3 0.35 -9.29 -5.46
N ILE A 4 -0.43 -8.41 -4.88
CA ILE A 4 0.10 -7.43 -3.92
C ILE A 4 0.24 -8.12 -2.57
N THR A 5 1.45 -8.03 -2.01
CA THR A 5 1.77 -8.60 -0.70
C THR A 5 2.33 -7.53 0.22
N LYS A 6 2.64 -7.91 1.44
CA LYS A 6 3.25 -6.99 2.41
C LYS A 6 4.61 -6.49 1.95
N ASP A 7 5.31 -7.28 1.16
CA ASP A 7 6.64 -6.93 0.66
C ASP A 7 6.61 -6.10 -0.61
N THR A 8 5.43 -5.96 -1.23
CA THR A 8 5.29 -5.15 -2.44
C THR A 8 5.52 -3.67 -2.10
N LEU A 9 6.29 -2.99 -2.93
CA LEU A 9 6.54 -1.56 -2.75
C LEU A 9 5.27 -0.77 -3.09
N ILE A 10 5.10 0.36 -2.42
CA ILE A 10 3.92 1.22 -2.62
C ILE A 10 3.77 1.61 -4.09
N GLY A 11 4.86 2.07 -4.72
CA GLY A 11 4.81 2.45 -6.13
C GLY A 11 4.45 1.29 -7.04
N GLU A 12 4.96 0.12 -6.70
CA GLU A 12 4.67 -1.10 -7.44
C GLU A 12 3.20 -1.50 -7.30
N ALA A 13 2.69 -1.43 -6.07
CA ALA A 13 1.29 -1.78 -5.79
C ALA A 13 0.34 -0.84 -6.53
N LEU A 14 0.65 0.45 -6.58
CA LEU A 14 -0.17 1.43 -7.31
C LEU A 14 -0.16 1.17 -8.82
N SER A 15 0.97 0.67 -9.34
CA SER A 15 1.07 0.27 -10.74
C SER A 15 0.20 -0.94 -11.04
N ILE A 16 0.19 -1.91 -10.12
CA ILE A 16 -0.58 -3.14 -10.29
C ILE A 16 -2.07 -2.84 -10.21
N ASN A 17 -2.48 -2.03 -9.22
CA ASN A 17 -3.88 -1.70 -9.03
C ASN A 17 -4.04 -0.27 -8.50
N PRO A 18 -4.27 0.71 -9.39
CA PRO A 18 -4.43 2.11 -8.96
C PRO A 18 -5.62 2.32 -8.01
N ASN A 19 -6.57 1.41 -8.00
CA ASN A 19 -7.76 1.53 -7.15
C ASN A 19 -7.46 1.39 -5.66
N ILE A 20 -6.25 0.98 -5.31
CA ILE A 20 -5.86 0.87 -3.90
C ILE A 20 -5.47 2.21 -3.28
N ALA A 21 -5.35 3.26 -4.08
CA ALA A 21 -4.98 4.58 -3.56
C ALA A 21 -5.85 5.03 -2.39
N PRO A 22 -7.20 4.89 -2.43
CA PRO A 22 -8.03 5.26 -1.28
C PRO A 22 -7.69 4.50 -0.01
N VAL A 23 -7.32 3.22 -0.12
CA VAL A 23 -6.93 2.41 1.03
C VAL A 23 -5.67 2.98 1.68
N LEU A 24 -4.69 3.36 0.87
CA LEU A 24 -3.45 3.94 1.36
C LEU A 24 -3.68 5.31 1.99
N LEU A 25 -4.59 6.10 1.43
CA LEU A 25 -4.95 7.40 1.99
C LEU A 25 -5.63 7.24 3.35
N GLU A 26 -6.50 6.25 3.50
CA GLU A 26 -7.14 5.93 4.77
C GLU A 26 -6.12 5.54 5.82
N MET A 27 -5.04 4.93 5.41
CA MET A 27 -3.95 4.53 6.30
C MET A 27 -3.16 5.73 6.82
N GLY A 28 -3.34 6.91 6.22
CA GLY A 28 -2.65 8.12 6.64
C GLY A 28 -1.53 8.55 5.71
N MET A 29 -1.39 7.89 4.58
CA MET A 29 -0.36 8.26 3.61
C MET A 29 -0.88 9.40 2.73
N HIS A 30 -0.28 10.57 2.88
CA HIS A 30 -0.74 11.76 2.16
C HIS A 30 0.07 12.06 0.90
N CYS A 31 1.20 11.39 0.70
CA CYS A 31 2.10 11.67 -0.42
C CYS A 31 2.38 10.43 -1.25
N LEU A 32 1.35 9.90 -1.89
CA LEU A 32 1.50 8.67 -2.68
C LEU A 32 2.41 8.85 -3.91
N GLY A 33 2.53 10.06 -4.41
CA GLY A 33 3.41 10.35 -5.53
C GLY A 33 4.86 10.63 -5.13
N CYS A 34 5.17 10.61 -3.85
CA CYS A 34 6.52 10.92 -3.36
C CYS A 34 7.45 9.73 -3.57
N PRO A 35 8.64 9.90 -4.19
CA PRO A 35 9.55 8.78 -4.40
C PRO A 35 9.93 8.05 -3.12
N ALA A 36 10.04 8.76 -2.00
CA ALA A 36 10.36 8.13 -0.72
C ALA A 36 9.25 7.19 -0.28
N SER A 37 7.99 7.59 -0.43
CA SER A 37 6.85 6.74 -0.08
C SER A 37 6.74 5.54 -1.01
N GLN A 38 6.99 5.75 -2.30
CA GLN A 38 6.88 4.67 -3.27
C GLN A 38 7.95 3.60 -3.09
N GLY A 39 9.07 3.95 -2.48
CA GLY A 39 10.14 3.02 -2.19
C GLY A 39 9.94 2.18 -0.94
N GLU A 40 8.92 2.46 -0.15
CA GLU A 40 8.60 1.68 1.04
C GLU A 40 7.72 0.48 0.68
N SER A 41 7.88 -0.62 1.41
CA SER A 41 6.96 -1.74 1.29
C SER A 41 5.66 -1.40 2.01
N ILE A 42 4.59 -2.11 1.65
CA ILE A 42 3.29 -1.90 2.31
C ILE A 42 3.41 -2.17 3.82
N ALA A 43 4.14 -3.22 4.21
CA ALA A 43 4.35 -3.54 5.62
C ALA A 43 5.06 -2.40 6.35
N GLU A 44 6.12 -1.86 5.75
CA GLU A 44 6.86 -0.76 6.35
C GLU A 44 5.98 0.48 6.53
N ALA A 45 5.23 0.82 5.49
CA ALA A 45 4.33 1.96 5.54
C ALA A 45 3.24 1.77 6.60
N ALA A 46 2.67 0.58 6.68
CA ALA A 46 1.64 0.28 7.66
C ALA A 46 2.18 0.43 9.08
N MET A 47 3.38 -0.07 9.33
CA MET A 47 3.99 0.02 10.65
C MET A 47 4.26 1.46 11.06
N VAL A 48 4.73 2.27 10.12
CA VAL A 48 5.01 3.69 10.38
C VAL A 48 3.72 4.42 10.78
N HIS A 49 2.60 4.04 10.19
CA HIS A 49 1.32 4.67 10.44
C HIS A 49 0.49 3.97 11.52
N GLY A 50 1.08 3.00 12.22
CA GLY A 50 0.41 2.30 13.31
C GLY A 50 -0.73 1.39 12.86
N GLN A 51 -0.67 0.90 11.62
CA GLN A 51 -1.69 0.04 11.05
C GLN A 51 -1.20 -1.40 11.00
N ASP A 52 -2.14 -2.33 10.92
CA ASP A 52 -1.84 -3.75 10.77
C ASP A 52 -1.60 -4.07 9.29
N PRO A 53 -0.39 -4.49 8.90
CA PRO A 53 -0.12 -4.81 7.49
C PRO A 53 -1.06 -5.86 6.93
N ASP A 54 -1.42 -6.87 7.72
CA ASP A 54 -2.30 -7.92 7.23
C ASP A 54 -3.70 -7.37 6.92
N ALA A 55 -4.19 -6.44 7.74
CA ALA A 55 -5.49 -5.81 7.50
C ALA A 55 -5.45 -4.95 6.24
N ILE A 56 -4.35 -4.25 6.01
CA ILE A 56 -4.19 -3.43 4.81
C ILE A 56 -4.17 -4.31 3.57
N ILE A 57 -3.44 -5.41 3.60
CA ILE A 57 -3.36 -6.34 2.48
C ILE A 57 -4.75 -6.95 2.19
N ALA A 58 -5.50 -7.29 3.22
CA ALA A 58 -6.85 -7.82 3.04
C ALA A 58 -7.75 -6.82 2.31
N LYS A 59 -7.67 -5.54 2.69
CA LYS A 59 -8.44 -4.48 2.02
C LYS A 59 -8.03 -4.31 0.56
N ILE A 60 -6.72 -4.36 0.30
CA ILE A 60 -6.20 -4.22 -1.05
C ILE A 60 -6.68 -5.37 -1.94
N ASN A 61 -6.59 -6.59 -1.44
CA ASN A 61 -6.99 -7.75 -2.21
C ASN A 61 -8.50 -7.83 -2.44
N ALA A 62 -9.28 -7.21 -1.56
CA ALA A 62 -10.73 -7.13 -1.74
C ALA A 62 -11.12 -6.23 -2.91
N LEU A 63 -10.22 -5.35 -3.36
CA LEU A 63 -10.47 -4.44 -4.48
C LEU A 63 -10.05 -5.02 -5.83
N SER A 64 -9.37 -6.15 -5.84
CA SER A 64 -8.88 -6.73 -7.10
C SER A 64 -9.82 -7.75 -7.69
#